data_b680f032a7174cacc979f79ad623f020
#
_entry.id   b680f032a7174cacc979f79ad623f020
#
_cell.length_a   1.000
_cell.length_b   1.000
_cell.length_c   1.000
_cell.angle_alpha   90.00
_cell.angle_beta   90.00
_cell.angle_gamma   90.00
#
_symmetry.space_group_name_H-M   'P 1'
#
loop_
_entity.id
_entity.type
_entity.pdbx_description
1 polymer ?
#
loop_
_entity_poly.entity_id
_entity_poly.type
_entity_poly.pdbx_seq_one_letter_code
_entity_poly.pdbx_strand_id
1 'polypeptide(L)'
;MEKVDAYRVKQRKIPLLFTPERFDDLEDYLPWCEVYELNKEAELELQSEVRLLLDGRGLGIALPTQKPYFYVSSIDIQERIKAGRRGELARACLGNKNSMLVLDAFAGFGVDGLTLAGLGADVTLVEKNVLVWLMLRSIAWGHPRVAIHFADSAELLQSEKNWDVVYLDPMFLPAKKSALPKRDLQILREISDVAPSSKKFLEQLIEIAKGSARDRVVLKRRKNDPEAAKPNFSICSKAICFDVFLC
;
A
#
# COMPACT_ATOMS: atom_id res chain seq x y z
N MET A 1 -8.85 15.76 -13.01
CA MET A 1 -7.77 16.76 -13.11
C MET A 1 -7.91 17.85 -12.04
N GLU A 2 -9.08 18.43 -11.76
CA GLU A 2 -9.24 19.51 -10.77
C GLU A 2 -9.00 19.12 -9.29
N LYS A 3 -9.27 17.88 -8.86
CA LYS A 3 -9.07 17.48 -7.45
C LYS A 3 -7.61 17.19 -7.07
N VAL A 4 -6.77 16.80 -8.03
CA VAL A 4 -5.32 16.62 -7.80
C VAL A 4 -4.67 17.97 -7.54
N ASP A 5 -5.16 19.02 -8.19
CA ASP A 5 -4.70 20.40 -7.96
C ASP A 5 -5.14 20.95 -6.59
N ALA A 6 -6.30 20.55 -6.06
CA ALA A 6 -6.75 20.96 -4.73
C ALA A 6 -5.88 20.39 -3.60
N TYR A 7 -5.30 19.19 -3.80
CA TYR A 7 -4.33 18.59 -2.87
C TYR A 7 -2.96 19.29 -2.94
N ARG A 8 -2.57 19.77 -4.16
CA ARG A 8 -1.35 20.55 -4.37
C ARG A 8 -1.37 21.92 -3.69
N VAL A 9 -2.52 22.55 -3.55
CA VAL A 9 -2.63 23.94 -3.07
C VAL A 9 -2.61 24.06 -1.55
N LYS A 10 -2.78 22.96 -0.79
CA LYS A 10 -2.90 23.00 0.70
C LYS A 10 -1.77 22.33 1.47
N GLN A 11 -0.80 21.70 0.84
CA GLN A 11 0.27 21.02 1.58
C GLN A 11 1.64 21.62 1.27
N ARG A 12 2.36 21.97 2.33
CA ARG A 12 3.81 22.20 2.32
C ARG A 12 4.46 21.01 1.61
N LYS A 13 5.42 21.27 0.71
CA LYS A 13 6.19 20.21 0.06
C LYS A 13 6.86 19.32 1.11
N ILE A 14 6.97 18.03 0.81
CA ILE A 14 7.59 17.05 1.70
C ILE A 14 9.11 17.24 1.66
N PRO A 15 9.80 17.41 2.80
CA PRO A 15 11.25 17.45 2.80
C PRO A 15 11.85 16.12 2.32
N LEU A 16 12.70 16.18 1.29
CA LEU A 16 13.44 15.04 0.74
C LEU A 16 14.94 15.34 0.81
N LEU A 17 15.64 14.62 1.68
CA LEU A 17 17.10 14.60 1.65
C LEU A 17 17.57 13.58 0.60
N PHE A 18 18.69 13.88 -0.06
CA PHE A 18 19.26 12.95 -1.04
C PHE A 18 20.78 12.89 -0.90
N THR A 19 21.36 11.75 -1.26
CA THR A 19 22.81 11.60 -1.39
C THR A 19 23.24 11.95 -2.83
N PRO A 20 24.45 12.53 -3.05
CA PRO A 20 24.85 13.05 -4.35
C PRO A 20 24.72 12.05 -5.52
N GLU A 21 24.93 10.77 -5.26
CA GLU A 21 24.79 9.70 -6.27
C GLU A 21 23.35 9.48 -6.75
N ARG A 22 22.36 10.10 -6.07
CA ARG A 22 20.92 10.01 -6.42
C ARG A 22 20.38 11.30 -7.04
N PHE A 23 21.24 12.21 -7.42
CA PHE A 23 20.84 13.51 -7.98
C PHE A 23 19.97 13.36 -9.23
N ASP A 24 20.33 12.47 -10.13
CA ASP A 24 19.62 12.26 -11.40
C ASP A 24 18.21 11.65 -11.21
N ASP A 25 17.94 11.06 -10.06
CA ASP A 25 16.63 10.47 -9.78
C ASP A 25 15.63 11.48 -9.18
N LEU A 26 16.05 12.71 -8.87
CA LEU A 26 15.22 13.70 -8.17
C LEU A 26 14.05 14.21 -8.99
N GLU A 27 14.15 14.23 -10.30
CA GLU A 27 13.12 14.76 -11.20
C GLU A 27 11.73 14.15 -10.90
N ASP A 28 11.71 12.86 -10.58
CA ASP A 28 10.50 12.11 -10.23
C ASP A 28 9.82 12.57 -8.94
N TYR A 29 10.57 13.23 -8.04
CA TYR A 29 10.09 13.66 -6.71
C TYR A 29 9.78 15.15 -6.63
N LEU A 30 10.36 15.99 -7.52
CA LEU A 30 10.20 17.44 -7.50
C LEU A 30 8.76 17.96 -7.45
N PRO A 31 7.77 17.31 -8.10
CA PRO A 31 6.38 17.74 -7.99
C PRO A 31 5.83 17.72 -6.55
N TRP A 32 6.35 16.84 -5.70
CA TRP A 32 5.85 16.54 -4.36
C TRP A 32 6.77 16.99 -3.24
N CYS A 33 8.08 17.11 -3.53
CA CYS A 33 9.12 17.28 -2.53
C CYS A 33 9.86 18.60 -2.70
N GLU A 34 10.33 19.13 -1.57
CA GLU A 34 11.40 20.12 -1.47
C GLU A 34 12.69 19.37 -1.16
N VAL A 35 13.71 19.53 -2.02
CA VAL A 35 14.89 18.67 -2.02
C VAL A 35 16.08 19.35 -1.34
N TYR A 36 16.83 18.60 -0.55
CA TYR A 36 18.00 19.03 0.20
C TYR A 36 19.11 18.00 0.05
N GLU A 37 20.33 18.45 -0.26
CA GLU A 37 21.48 17.54 -0.21
C GLU A 37 21.74 17.11 1.25
N LEU A 38 21.96 15.80 1.45
CA LEU A 38 22.15 15.22 2.77
C LEU A 38 23.43 15.75 3.43
N ASN A 39 23.27 16.51 4.51
CA ASN A 39 24.34 16.95 5.41
C ASN A 39 23.80 17.08 6.83
N LYS A 40 24.69 17.32 7.81
CA LYS A 40 24.33 17.41 9.23
C LYS A 40 23.39 18.57 9.54
N GLU A 41 23.52 19.68 8.84
CA GLU A 41 22.73 20.88 9.04
C GLU A 41 21.29 20.65 8.57
N ALA A 42 21.09 20.16 7.34
CA ALA A 42 19.79 19.80 6.80
C ALA A 42 19.08 18.71 7.64
N GLU A 43 19.83 17.70 8.12
CA GLU A 43 19.25 16.69 9.02
C GLU A 43 18.78 17.27 10.36
N LEU A 44 19.51 18.24 10.94
CA LEU A 44 19.12 18.90 12.17
C LEU A 44 17.92 19.82 11.98
N GLU A 45 17.90 20.58 10.91
CA GLU A 45 16.80 21.49 10.58
C GLU A 45 15.48 20.72 10.40
N LEU A 46 15.53 19.59 9.70
CA LEU A 46 14.35 18.80 9.35
C LEU A 46 13.99 17.71 10.37
N GLN A 47 14.71 17.59 11.49
CA GLN A 47 14.50 16.50 12.46
C GLN A 47 13.11 16.49 13.11
N SER A 48 12.44 17.63 13.19
CA SER A 48 11.08 17.77 13.73
C SER A 48 9.97 17.52 12.73
N GLU A 49 10.31 17.23 11.47
CA GLU A 49 9.36 16.98 10.40
C GLU A 49 9.36 15.52 9.95
N VAL A 50 8.26 15.08 9.34
CA VAL A 50 8.25 13.88 8.53
C VAL A 50 9.07 14.17 7.29
N ARG A 51 10.09 13.36 7.04
CA ARG A 51 11.04 13.57 5.94
C ARG A 51 11.40 12.28 5.22
N LEU A 52 11.75 12.42 3.97
CA LEU A 52 12.22 11.33 3.12
C LEU A 52 13.74 11.39 2.99
N LEU A 53 14.36 10.25 2.70
CA LEU A 53 15.77 10.14 2.32
C LEU A 53 15.91 9.23 1.11
N LEU A 54 16.46 9.76 0.04
CA LEU A 54 16.82 9.00 -1.17
C LEU A 54 18.32 8.72 -1.14
N ASP A 55 18.69 7.47 -0.93
CA ASP A 55 20.10 7.02 -0.89
C ASP A 55 20.29 5.71 -1.66
N GLY A 56 21.46 5.08 -1.57
CA GLY A 56 21.78 3.82 -2.23
C GLY A 56 20.88 2.64 -1.87
N ARG A 57 20.08 2.74 -0.79
CA ARG A 57 19.07 1.74 -0.38
C ARG A 57 17.71 1.98 -1.00
N GLY A 58 17.49 3.11 -1.68
CA GLY A 58 16.22 3.57 -2.21
C GLY A 58 15.61 4.67 -1.35
N LEU A 59 14.27 4.79 -1.36
CA LEU A 59 13.55 5.81 -0.61
C LEU A 59 13.22 5.33 0.80
N GLY A 60 13.71 6.05 1.79
CA GLY A 60 13.42 5.85 3.20
C GLY A 60 12.56 6.98 3.77
N ILE A 61 11.87 6.73 4.89
CA ILE A 61 11.09 7.72 5.63
C ILE A 61 11.52 7.77 7.10
N ALA A 62 11.56 8.96 7.66
CA ALA A 62 11.69 9.17 9.10
C ALA A 62 10.57 10.06 9.61
N LEU A 63 10.01 9.68 10.75
CA LEU A 63 9.06 10.47 11.50
C LEU A 63 9.79 11.49 12.37
N PRO A 64 9.10 12.52 12.89
CA PRO A 64 9.71 13.50 13.78
C PRO A 64 10.50 12.82 14.91
N THR A 65 11.71 13.33 15.17
CA THR A 65 12.62 12.81 16.22
C THR A 65 13.04 11.34 16.13
N GLN A 66 12.59 10.61 15.09
CA GLN A 66 12.95 9.20 14.89
C GLN A 66 14.19 9.04 14.01
N LYS A 67 15.07 8.14 14.43
CA LYS A 67 16.20 7.59 13.67
C LYS A 67 16.33 6.11 14.03
N PRO A 68 16.76 5.27 13.12
CA PRO A 68 17.13 5.47 11.71
C PRO A 68 15.91 5.58 10.77
N TYR A 69 16.15 5.99 9.52
CA TYR A 69 15.15 5.94 8.45
C TYR A 69 14.61 4.52 8.28
N PHE A 70 13.32 4.44 7.98
CA PHE A 70 12.67 3.19 7.63
C PHE A 70 12.64 3.04 6.11
N TYR A 71 13.03 1.88 5.63
CA TYR A 71 12.94 1.45 4.24
C TYR A 71 12.01 0.25 4.14
N VAL A 72 11.17 0.22 3.12
CA VAL A 72 10.33 -0.95 2.86
C VAL A 72 11.23 -2.11 2.45
N SER A 73 11.13 -3.22 3.17
CA SER A 73 11.97 -4.40 2.89
C SER A 73 11.38 -5.23 1.75
N SER A 74 12.18 -5.50 0.73
CA SER A 74 11.84 -6.46 -0.32
C SER A 74 11.94 -7.92 0.14
N ILE A 75 12.56 -8.20 1.29
CA ILE A 75 12.78 -9.54 1.80
C ILE A 75 11.45 -10.27 2.04
N ASP A 76 10.53 -9.63 2.76
CA ASP A 76 9.21 -10.21 3.05
C ASP A 76 8.45 -10.56 1.75
N ILE A 77 8.58 -9.72 0.71
CA ILE A 77 7.97 -9.95 -0.60
C ILE A 77 8.61 -11.16 -1.27
N GLN A 78 9.95 -11.21 -1.30
CA GLN A 78 10.68 -12.32 -1.92
C GLN A 78 10.43 -13.66 -1.23
N GLU A 79 10.36 -13.69 0.10
CA GLU A 79 10.03 -14.90 0.86
C GLU A 79 8.62 -15.41 0.53
N ARG A 80 7.64 -14.52 0.41
CA ARG A 80 6.28 -14.90 0.02
C ARG A 80 6.20 -15.40 -1.43
N ILE A 81 6.96 -14.80 -2.35
CA ILE A 81 7.05 -15.27 -3.73
C ILE A 81 7.70 -16.66 -3.78
N LYS A 82 8.77 -16.92 -3.00
CA LYS A 82 9.41 -18.24 -2.88
C LYS A 82 8.47 -19.29 -2.31
N ALA A 83 7.60 -18.94 -1.36
CA ALA A 83 6.57 -19.84 -0.85
C ALA A 83 5.53 -20.24 -1.92
N GLY A 84 5.46 -19.46 -3.01
CA GLY A 84 4.65 -19.74 -4.18
C GLY A 84 3.15 -19.59 -3.91
N ARG A 85 2.35 -20.22 -4.80
CA ARG A 85 0.88 -20.09 -4.77
C ARG A 85 0.18 -20.85 -3.64
N ARG A 86 0.94 -21.53 -2.75
CA ARG A 86 0.37 -22.22 -1.58
C ARG A 86 0.01 -21.25 -0.44
N GLY A 87 0.56 -20.03 -0.44
CA GLY A 87 0.25 -19.00 0.54
C GLY A 87 -1.23 -18.58 0.50
N GLU A 88 -1.77 -18.19 1.63
CA GLU A 88 -3.20 -17.87 1.80
C GLU A 88 -3.63 -16.73 0.88
N LEU A 89 -2.81 -15.67 0.76
CA LEU A 89 -3.07 -14.53 -0.13
C LEU A 89 -3.21 -15.00 -1.59
N ALA A 90 -2.24 -15.78 -2.08
CA ALA A 90 -2.23 -16.27 -3.45
C ALA A 90 -3.42 -17.19 -3.74
N ARG A 91 -3.76 -18.08 -2.79
CA ARG A 91 -4.93 -18.95 -2.90
C ARG A 91 -6.23 -18.17 -2.94
N ALA A 92 -6.35 -17.10 -2.14
CA ALA A 92 -7.54 -16.26 -2.10
C ALA A 92 -7.70 -15.43 -3.39
N CYS A 93 -6.63 -14.81 -3.86
CA CYS A 93 -6.67 -13.92 -5.01
C CYS A 93 -6.55 -14.67 -6.34
N LEU A 94 -5.58 -15.57 -6.48
CA LEU A 94 -5.26 -16.17 -7.78
C LEU A 94 -5.89 -17.55 -7.98
N GLY A 95 -6.13 -18.30 -6.90
CA GLY A 95 -6.57 -19.68 -7.00
C GLY A 95 -5.63 -20.51 -7.91
N ASN A 96 -6.19 -21.23 -8.87
CA ASN A 96 -5.44 -22.00 -9.86
C ASN A 96 -5.28 -21.30 -11.21
N LYS A 97 -5.74 -20.03 -11.34
CA LYS A 97 -5.70 -19.28 -12.61
C LYS A 97 -4.28 -18.70 -12.83
N ASN A 98 -3.81 -18.70 -14.07
CA ASN A 98 -2.48 -18.19 -14.42
C ASN A 98 -2.57 -16.72 -14.79
N SER A 99 -2.68 -15.91 -15.13
CA SER A 99 -2.81 -14.50 -15.47
C SER A 99 -4.12 -13.93 -14.97
N MET A 100 -4.03 -13.04 -13.99
CA MET A 100 -5.19 -12.35 -13.40
C MET A 100 -4.90 -10.87 -13.37
N LEU A 101 -5.90 -10.06 -13.73
CA LEU A 101 -5.88 -8.62 -13.51
C LEU A 101 -6.35 -8.34 -12.08
N VAL A 102 -5.45 -7.91 -11.22
CA VAL A 102 -5.72 -7.67 -9.81
C VAL A 102 -5.66 -6.18 -9.50
N LEU A 103 -6.71 -5.65 -8.89
CA LEU A 103 -6.67 -4.34 -8.25
C LEU A 103 -6.36 -4.53 -6.76
N ASP A 104 -5.23 -4.02 -6.28
CA ASP A 104 -4.96 -3.81 -4.86
C ASP A 104 -5.41 -2.40 -4.50
N ALA A 105 -6.62 -2.31 -3.94
CA ALA A 105 -7.30 -1.04 -3.72
C ALA A 105 -6.78 -0.27 -2.49
N PHE A 106 -5.97 -0.88 -1.64
CA PHE A 106 -5.37 -0.28 -0.45
C PHE A 106 -3.91 -0.72 -0.33
N ALA A 107 -3.11 -0.39 -1.33
CA ALA A 107 -1.79 -0.98 -1.53
C ALA A 107 -0.81 -0.73 -0.37
N GLY A 108 -0.93 0.40 0.34
CA GLY A 108 0.03 0.75 1.37
C GLY A 108 1.46 0.74 0.82
N PHE A 109 2.37 0.02 1.47
CA PHE A 109 3.73 -0.18 0.96
C PHE A 109 3.85 -1.28 -0.11
N GLY A 110 2.74 -1.83 -0.60
CA GLY A 110 2.70 -2.73 -1.75
C GLY A 110 3.09 -4.18 -1.48
N VAL A 111 3.28 -4.60 -0.24
CA VAL A 111 3.80 -5.94 0.08
C VAL A 111 2.92 -7.06 -0.48
N ASP A 112 1.60 -6.96 -0.35
CA ASP A 112 0.66 -7.98 -0.83
C ASP A 112 0.54 -7.93 -2.36
N GLY A 113 0.35 -6.74 -2.95
CA GLY A 113 0.23 -6.57 -4.39
C GLY A 113 1.50 -6.95 -5.15
N LEU A 114 2.69 -6.55 -4.67
CA LEU A 114 3.97 -6.97 -5.26
C LEU A 114 4.22 -8.47 -5.14
N THR A 115 3.73 -9.10 -4.05
CA THR A 115 3.74 -10.57 -3.94
C THR A 115 2.89 -11.21 -5.04
N LEU A 116 1.68 -10.71 -5.28
CA LEU A 116 0.79 -11.20 -6.34
C LEU A 116 1.40 -11.00 -7.73
N ALA A 117 2.02 -9.86 -7.97
CA ALA A 117 2.72 -9.57 -9.23
C ALA A 117 3.90 -10.53 -9.46
N GLY A 118 4.71 -10.79 -8.42
CA GLY A 118 5.80 -11.77 -8.46
C GLY A 118 5.33 -13.21 -8.67
N LEU A 119 4.06 -13.51 -8.36
CA LEU A 119 3.41 -14.80 -8.63
C LEU A 119 2.70 -14.86 -10.00
N GLY A 120 2.84 -13.80 -10.84
CA GLY A 120 2.42 -13.77 -12.23
C GLY A 120 1.11 -13.04 -12.51
N ALA A 121 0.52 -12.33 -11.54
CA ALA A 121 -0.61 -11.45 -11.79
C ALA A 121 -0.14 -10.12 -12.41
N ASP A 122 -1.02 -9.47 -13.17
CA ASP A 122 -0.88 -8.07 -13.56
C ASP A 122 -1.64 -7.23 -12.53
N VAL A 123 -0.90 -6.41 -11.77
CA VAL A 123 -1.43 -5.76 -10.56
C VAL A 123 -1.47 -4.25 -10.71
N THR A 124 -2.61 -3.66 -10.42
CA THR A 124 -2.74 -2.21 -10.23
C THR A 124 -2.77 -1.93 -8.73
N LEU A 125 -1.82 -1.12 -8.26
CA LEU A 125 -1.68 -0.68 -6.87
C LEU A 125 -2.26 0.71 -6.72
N VAL A 126 -3.17 0.91 -5.77
CA VAL A 126 -3.80 2.22 -5.52
C VAL A 126 -3.48 2.68 -4.11
N GLU A 127 -2.94 3.89 -4.00
CA GLU A 127 -2.66 4.52 -2.72
C GLU A 127 -2.99 6.01 -2.80
N LYS A 128 -3.69 6.52 -1.78
CA LYS A 128 -4.13 7.94 -1.71
C LYS A 128 -3.25 8.82 -0.84
N ASN A 129 -2.47 8.24 0.05
CA ASN A 129 -1.53 8.99 0.87
C ASN A 129 -0.23 9.22 0.08
N VAL A 130 0.14 10.48 -0.13
CA VAL A 130 1.29 10.84 -0.97
C VAL A 130 2.62 10.28 -0.46
N LEU A 131 2.85 10.25 0.86
CA LEU A 131 4.07 9.71 1.45
C LEU A 131 4.18 8.20 1.20
N VAL A 132 3.08 7.49 1.44
CA VAL A 132 2.99 6.03 1.20
C VAL A 132 3.14 5.72 -0.28
N TRP A 133 2.48 6.51 -1.14
CA TRP A 133 2.56 6.36 -2.58
C TRP A 133 3.98 6.58 -3.14
N LEU A 134 4.72 7.57 -2.64
CA LEU A 134 6.13 7.79 -3.02
C LEU A 134 7.00 6.59 -2.62
N MET A 135 6.81 6.05 -1.41
CA MET A 135 7.51 4.85 -0.94
C MET A 135 7.15 3.63 -1.78
N LEU A 136 5.86 3.43 -2.07
CA LEU A 136 5.35 2.36 -2.93
C LEU A 136 5.94 2.46 -4.34
N ARG A 137 5.95 3.66 -4.93
CA ARG A 137 6.53 3.92 -6.24
C ARG A 137 8.01 3.55 -6.29
N SER A 138 8.77 3.90 -5.25
CA SER A 138 10.20 3.58 -5.17
C SER A 138 10.48 2.07 -5.14
N ILE A 139 9.71 1.28 -4.37
CA ILE A 139 9.93 -0.17 -4.28
C ILE A 139 9.41 -0.94 -5.48
N ALA A 140 8.37 -0.43 -6.14
CA ALA A 140 7.76 -1.07 -7.30
C ALA A 140 8.35 -0.59 -8.64
N TRP A 141 9.33 0.30 -8.61
CA TRP A 141 9.94 0.90 -9.82
C TRP A 141 10.40 -0.17 -10.81
N GLY A 142 10.00 0.00 -12.08
CA GLY A 142 10.42 -0.89 -13.16
C GLY A 142 9.85 -2.31 -13.12
N HIS A 143 8.91 -2.61 -12.20
CA HIS A 143 8.30 -3.94 -12.16
C HIS A 143 7.34 -4.12 -13.36
N PRO A 144 7.58 -5.11 -14.26
CA PRO A 144 6.89 -5.18 -15.56
C PRO A 144 5.39 -5.49 -15.48
N ARG A 145 4.90 -5.99 -14.34
CA ARG A 145 3.51 -6.39 -14.10
C ARG A 145 2.79 -5.51 -13.10
N VAL A 146 3.31 -4.29 -12.84
CA VAL A 146 2.75 -3.41 -11.82
C VAL A 146 2.46 -2.03 -12.42
N ALA A 147 1.23 -1.59 -12.30
CA ALA A 147 0.83 -0.20 -12.48
C ALA A 147 0.55 0.43 -11.10
N ILE A 148 0.87 1.71 -10.92
CA ILE A 148 0.69 2.40 -9.64
C ILE A 148 -0.14 3.66 -9.88
N HIS A 149 -1.21 3.82 -9.10
CA HIS A 149 -2.08 4.99 -9.17
C HIS A 149 -2.09 5.76 -7.85
N PHE A 150 -1.87 7.07 -7.94
CA PHE A 150 -2.15 8.00 -6.85
C PHE A 150 -3.61 8.40 -6.94
N ALA A 151 -4.48 7.73 -6.19
CA ALA A 151 -5.93 7.93 -6.28
C ALA A 151 -6.65 7.47 -5.01
N ASP A 152 -7.90 7.90 -4.84
CA ASP A 152 -8.81 7.26 -3.89
C ASP A 152 -9.45 6.03 -4.54
N SER A 153 -9.32 4.88 -3.88
CA SER A 153 -9.82 3.60 -4.37
C SER A 153 -11.32 3.59 -4.62
N ALA A 154 -12.10 4.33 -3.84
CA ALA A 154 -13.54 4.37 -4.01
C ALA A 154 -13.92 5.08 -5.33
N GLU A 155 -13.16 6.08 -5.75
CA GLU A 155 -13.36 6.77 -7.04
C GLU A 155 -12.99 5.84 -8.20
N LEU A 156 -11.87 5.12 -8.09
CA LEU A 156 -11.41 4.18 -9.12
C LEU A 156 -12.38 3.00 -9.31
N LEU A 157 -12.84 2.40 -8.22
CA LEU A 157 -13.79 1.29 -8.24
C LEU A 157 -15.15 1.66 -8.85
N GLN A 158 -15.54 2.94 -8.82
CA GLN A 158 -16.78 3.41 -9.46
C GLN A 158 -16.59 3.67 -10.96
N SER A 159 -15.40 4.07 -11.39
CA SER A 159 -15.11 4.46 -12.77
C SER A 159 -14.65 3.30 -13.66
N GLU A 160 -14.00 2.28 -13.10
CA GLU A 160 -13.41 1.18 -13.84
C GLU A 160 -13.99 -0.18 -13.42
N LYS A 161 -14.33 -1.03 -14.41
CA LYS A 161 -14.99 -2.34 -14.20
C LYS A 161 -14.29 -3.48 -14.93
N ASN A 162 -12.97 -3.56 -14.82
CA ASN A 162 -12.19 -4.48 -15.67
C ASN A 162 -11.28 -5.44 -14.91
N TRP A 163 -11.41 -5.54 -13.59
CA TRP A 163 -10.55 -6.38 -12.78
C TRP A 163 -11.06 -7.81 -12.69
N ASP A 164 -10.18 -8.80 -12.73
CA ASP A 164 -10.58 -10.16 -12.40
C ASP A 164 -10.79 -10.30 -10.89
N VAL A 165 -9.89 -9.66 -10.12
CA VAL A 165 -9.92 -9.66 -8.66
C VAL A 165 -9.78 -8.25 -8.12
N VAL A 166 -10.62 -7.88 -7.16
CA VAL A 166 -10.44 -6.70 -6.33
C VAL A 166 -10.00 -7.15 -4.94
N TYR A 167 -8.78 -6.77 -4.55
CA TYR A 167 -8.20 -7.04 -3.24
C TYR A 167 -8.34 -5.82 -2.34
N LEU A 168 -8.88 -6.03 -1.14
CA LEU A 168 -9.19 -5.01 -0.16
C LEU A 168 -8.43 -5.30 1.14
N ASP A 169 -7.49 -4.42 1.52
CA ASP A 169 -6.79 -4.45 2.81
C ASP A 169 -6.94 -3.09 3.53
N PRO A 170 -8.17 -2.66 3.84
CA PRO A 170 -8.38 -1.42 4.57
C PRO A 170 -7.80 -1.52 5.98
N MET A 171 -7.28 -0.41 6.51
CA MET A 171 -6.69 -0.39 7.85
C MET A 171 -7.72 -0.72 8.92
N PHE A 172 -7.43 -1.74 9.73
CA PHE A 172 -8.27 -2.17 10.86
C PHE A 172 -7.85 -1.47 12.16
N LEU A 173 -8.83 -1.30 13.06
CA LEU A 173 -8.56 -0.84 14.43
C LEU A 173 -7.47 -1.69 15.11
N PRO A 174 -6.56 -1.09 15.88
CA PRO A 174 -5.63 -1.87 16.68
C PRO A 174 -6.40 -2.74 17.68
N ALA A 175 -6.02 -4.02 17.80
CA ALA A 175 -6.56 -4.88 18.83
C ALA A 175 -6.19 -4.32 20.22
N LYS A 176 -7.14 -4.31 21.17
CA LYS A 176 -6.98 -3.69 22.50
C LYS A 176 -5.83 -4.22 23.36
N LYS A 177 -5.19 -5.34 23.00
CA LYS A 177 -4.09 -5.98 23.76
C LYS A 177 -3.17 -6.81 22.85
N SER A 178 -2.58 -6.24 21.81
CA SER A 178 -1.57 -6.95 21.03
C SER A 178 -0.19 -6.33 21.25
N ALA A 179 0.86 -7.15 21.11
CA ALA A 179 2.22 -6.66 20.96
C ALA A 179 2.28 -5.54 19.90
N LEU A 180 3.22 -4.61 20.06
CA LEU A 180 3.44 -3.55 19.06
C LEU A 180 3.51 -4.16 17.66
N PRO A 181 2.76 -3.61 16.69
CA PRO A 181 2.83 -4.08 15.31
C PRO A 181 4.27 -3.98 14.78
N LYS A 182 4.56 -4.68 13.68
CA LYS A 182 5.82 -4.48 12.95
C LYS A 182 6.00 -2.99 12.63
N ARG A 183 7.27 -2.54 12.50
CA ARG A 183 7.60 -1.11 12.33
C ARG A 183 6.95 -0.49 11.09
N ASP A 184 6.82 -1.24 10.01
CA ASP A 184 6.12 -0.84 8.79
C ASP A 184 4.66 -0.42 9.06
N LEU A 185 3.91 -1.24 9.82
CA LEU A 185 2.53 -0.92 10.21
C LEU A 185 2.44 0.25 11.20
N GLN A 186 3.46 0.45 12.06
CA GLN A 186 3.50 1.61 12.95
C GLN A 186 3.64 2.89 12.14
N ILE A 187 4.62 2.95 11.22
CA ILE A 187 4.86 4.09 10.35
C ILE A 187 3.65 4.37 9.48
N LEU A 188 3.10 3.33 8.83
CA LEU A 188 1.92 3.47 7.98
C LEU A 188 0.74 4.10 8.75
N ARG A 189 0.53 3.73 10.01
CA ARG A 189 -0.54 4.30 10.85
C ARG A 189 -0.28 5.75 11.23
N GLU A 190 0.97 6.12 11.47
CA GLU A 190 1.31 7.49 11.87
C GLU A 190 1.23 8.47 10.70
N ILE A 191 1.54 8.04 9.48
CA ILE A 191 1.48 8.90 8.29
C ILE A 191 0.13 8.87 7.57
N SER A 192 -0.71 7.88 7.88
CA SER A 192 -2.03 7.75 7.27
C SER A 192 -3.11 8.27 8.23
N ASP A 193 -3.70 9.42 7.93
CA ASP A 193 -4.86 9.98 8.65
C ASP A 193 -6.15 9.16 8.42
N VAL A 194 -6.02 7.84 8.25
CA VAL A 194 -7.17 6.99 7.92
C VAL A 194 -7.84 6.53 9.20
N ALA A 195 -9.06 7.02 9.41
CA ALA A 195 -9.92 6.48 10.45
C ALA A 195 -10.17 4.98 10.20
N PRO A 196 -10.21 4.18 11.27
CA PRO A 196 -10.48 2.75 11.14
C PRO A 196 -11.81 2.48 10.46
N SER A 197 -11.82 1.52 9.56
CA SER A 197 -12.99 1.18 8.76
C SER A 197 -14.13 0.65 9.62
N SER A 198 -15.30 1.28 9.57
CA SER A 198 -16.50 0.77 10.22
C SER A 198 -17.05 -0.46 9.45
N LYS A 199 -17.82 -1.31 10.14
CA LYS A 199 -18.48 -2.46 9.48
C LYS A 199 -19.34 -2.01 8.28
N LYS A 200 -20.13 -0.96 8.46
CA LYS A 200 -20.98 -0.40 7.38
C LYS A 200 -20.17 0.07 6.19
N PHE A 201 -19.01 0.70 6.43
CA PHE A 201 -18.10 1.11 5.35
C PHE A 201 -17.58 -0.10 4.58
N LEU A 202 -17.16 -1.17 5.29
CA LEU A 202 -16.67 -2.39 4.66
C LEU A 202 -17.74 -3.10 3.84
N GLU A 203 -18.99 -3.16 4.35
CA GLU A 203 -20.14 -3.71 3.60
C GLU A 203 -20.35 -2.95 2.28
N GLN A 204 -20.38 -1.62 2.32
CA GLN A 204 -20.53 -0.78 1.14
C GLN A 204 -19.35 -0.94 0.17
N LEU A 205 -18.12 -1.02 0.69
CA LEU A 205 -16.91 -1.20 -0.11
C LEU A 205 -16.92 -2.55 -0.85
N ILE A 206 -17.34 -3.63 -0.18
CA ILE A 206 -17.49 -4.96 -0.81
C ILE A 206 -18.50 -4.90 -1.97
N GLU A 207 -19.64 -4.25 -1.78
CA GLU A 207 -20.66 -4.15 -2.84
C GLU A 207 -20.18 -3.31 -4.04
N ILE A 208 -19.47 -2.20 -3.80
CA ILE A 208 -18.86 -1.42 -4.88
C ILE A 208 -17.81 -2.25 -5.61
N ALA A 209 -16.96 -2.96 -4.86
CA ALA A 209 -15.89 -3.79 -5.41
C ALA A 209 -16.43 -4.96 -6.25
N LYS A 210 -17.54 -5.59 -5.83
CA LYS A 210 -18.22 -6.62 -6.63
C LYS A 210 -18.70 -6.09 -7.99
N GLY A 211 -19.15 -4.84 -8.04
CA GLY A 211 -19.52 -4.19 -9.29
C GLY A 211 -18.35 -3.95 -10.25
N SER A 212 -17.10 -4.05 -9.78
CA SER A 212 -15.87 -3.82 -10.54
C SER A 212 -15.07 -5.09 -10.81
N ALA A 213 -15.34 -6.17 -10.05
CA ALA A 213 -14.67 -7.46 -10.19
C ALA A 213 -15.46 -8.40 -11.11
N ARG A 214 -14.76 -9.20 -11.92
CA ARG A 214 -15.35 -10.24 -12.79
C ARG A 214 -15.43 -11.60 -12.12
N ASP A 215 -14.52 -11.90 -11.21
CA ASP A 215 -14.40 -13.23 -10.59
C ASP A 215 -14.64 -13.16 -9.09
N ARG A 216 -13.95 -12.26 -8.38
CA ARG A 216 -14.09 -12.17 -6.93
C ARG A 216 -13.59 -10.88 -6.33
N VAL A 217 -14.11 -10.59 -5.14
CA VAL A 217 -13.55 -9.62 -4.19
C VAL A 217 -12.91 -10.39 -3.04
N VAL A 218 -11.74 -9.96 -2.60
CA VAL A 218 -11.01 -10.56 -1.47
C VAL A 218 -10.79 -9.48 -0.41
N LEU A 219 -11.38 -9.66 0.77
CA LEU A 219 -11.18 -8.77 1.92
C LEU A 219 -10.25 -9.44 2.93
N LYS A 220 -9.12 -8.79 3.21
CA LYS A 220 -8.24 -9.20 4.30
C LYS A 220 -8.80 -8.70 5.63
N ARG A 221 -8.77 -9.52 6.67
CA ARG A 221 -9.08 -9.13 8.06
C ARG A 221 -8.24 -9.92 9.04
N ARG A 222 -8.16 -9.45 10.27
CA ARG A 222 -7.62 -10.29 11.34
C ARG A 222 -8.61 -11.42 11.66
N LYS A 223 -8.09 -12.58 12.02
CA LYS A 223 -8.90 -13.78 12.29
C LYS A 223 -9.99 -13.55 13.35
N ASN A 224 -9.68 -12.75 14.36
CA ASN A 224 -10.60 -12.49 15.47
C ASN A 224 -11.51 -11.26 15.25
N ASP A 225 -11.36 -10.55 14.14
CA ASP A 225 -12.29 -9.48 13.79
C ASP A 225 -13.58 -10.08 13.23
N PRO A 226 -14.74 -9.47 13.47
CA PRO A 226 -15.99 -9.93 12.90
C PRO A 226 -15.97 -9.82 11.36
N GLU A 227 -16.70 -10.70 10.72
CA GLU A 227 -16.96 -10.60 9.28
C GLU A 227 -17.75 -9.32 8.97
N ALA A 228 -17.32 -8.60 7.95
CA ALA A 228 -18.04 -7.43 7.47
C ALA A 228 -19.36 -7.84 6.80
N ALA A 229 -19.29 -8.85 5.93
CA ALA A 229 -20.42 -9.49 5.26
C ALA A 229 -20.17 -11.00 5.22
N LYS A 230 -21.19 -11.81 4.92
CA LYS A 230 -21.03 -13.26 4.79
C LYS A 230 -20.25 -13.59 3.51
N PRO A 231 -19.02 -14.13 3.59
CA PRO A 231 -18.26 -14.52 2.42
C PRO A 231 -18.77 -15.84 1.83
N ASN A 232 -18.42 -16.12 0.57
CA ASN A 232 -18.62 -17.44 -0.02
C ASN A 232 -17.72 -18.49 0.68
N PHE A 233 -16.48 -18.10 0.97
CA PHE A 233 -15.55 -18.88 1.79
C PHE A 233 -14.44 -17.98 2.33
N SER A 234 -13.69 -18.48 3.34
CA SER A 234 -12.54 -17.77 3.89
C SER A 234 -11.30 -18.67 3.89
N ILE A 235 -10.16 -18.08 3.61
CA ILE A 235 -8.84 -18.74 3.71
C ILE A 235 -8.09 -18.09 4.86
N CYS A 236 -7.88 -18.85 5.94
CA CYS A 236 -7.30 -18.30 7.16
C CYS A 236 -5.95 -18.90 7.51
N SER A 237 -5.06 -18.06 8.03
CA SER A 237 -3.85 -18.42 8.76
C SER A 237 -4.08 -18.40 10.28
N LYS A 238 -3.00 -18.37 11.06
CA LYS A 238 -3.09 -18.21 12.52
C LYS A 238 -3.63 -16.83 12.93
N ALA A 239 -3.34 -15.77 12.17
CA ALA A 239 -3.61 -14.38 12.54
C ALA A 239 -4.54 -13.65 11.57
N ILE A 240 -4.56 -14.01 10.29
CA ILE A 240 -5.23 -13.30 9.20
C ILE A 240 -6.20 -14.24 8.49
N CYS A 241 -7.33 -13.71 8.07
CA CYS A 241 -8.27 -14.34 7.14
C CYS A 241 -8.41 -13.48 5.88
N PHE A 242 -8.61 -14.16 4.77
CA PHE A 242 -9.00 -13.60 3.48
C PHE A 242 -10.42 -14.10 3.18
N ASP A 243 -11.38 -13.21 3.34
CA ASP A 243 -12.79 -13.48 3.03
C ASP A 243 -13.02 -13.28 1.53
N VAL A 244 -13.52 -14.30 0.85
CA VAL A 244 -13.70 -14.32 -0.60
C VAL A 244 -15.18 -14.22 -0.93
N PHE A 245 -15.51 -13.24 -1.76
CA PHE A 245 -16.86 -12.99 -2.29
C PHE A 245 -16.80 -13.21 -3.80
N LEU A 246 -17.51 -14.20 -4.30
CA LEU A 246 -17.60 -14.49 -5.74
C LEU A 246 -18.56 -13.50 -6.41
N CYS A 247 -18.25 -13.11 -7.65
CA CYS A 247 -19.04 -12.19 -8.47
C CYS A 247 -19.78 -12.94 -9.57
#